data_360f514e5fac54cc24b4740de344b3c1
#
_entry.id   360f514e5fac54cc24b4740de344b3c1
#
_cell.length_a   1.000
_cell.length_b   1.000
_cell.length_c   1.000
_cell.angle_alpha   90.00
_cell.angle_beta   90.00
_cell.angle_gamma   90.00
#
_symmetry.space_group_name_H-M   'P 1'
#
loop_
_entity.id
_entity.type
_entity.pdbx_description
1 polymer ?
#
loop_
_entity_poly.entity_id
_entity_poly.type
_entity_poly.pdbx_seq_one_letter_code
_entity_poly.pdbx_strand_id
1 'polypeptide(L)'
;MISLSCDHPDLLEFINVKTTPDAVTKANISVRVTDDFMRAVRDDKDWEMTYTRSATGEVISKTAKAREIFKVLCENNSDWAEPGMLFWDNITGWNLLSNNPEFEYAGTNPCANGVWRM
;
A
#
# COMPACT_ATOMS: atom_id res chain seq x y z
N MET A 1 1.10 12.93 3.27
CA MET A 1 0.61 11.71 2.61
C MET A 1 0.56 10.57 3.61
N ILE A 2 -0.44 9.71 3.51
CA ILE A 2 -0.56 8.47 4.29
C ILE A 2 -0.43 7.30 3.32
N SER A 3 0.40 6.31 3.63
CA SER A 3 0.52 5.11 2.81
C SER A 3 0.33 3.86 3.64
N LEU A 4 -0.29 2.83 3.05
CA LEU A 4 -0.47 1.51 3.65
C LEU A 4 0.13 0.45 2.73
N SER A 5 0.70 -0.59 3.32
CA SER A 5 1.21 -1.73 2.56
C SER A 5 0.08 -2.64 2.07
N CYS A 6 0.24 -3.24 0.91
CA CYS A 6 -0.76 -4.13 0.32
C CYS A 6 -0.97 -5.44 1.09
N ASP A 7 -0.10 -5.75 2.04
CA ASP A 7 -0.19 -6.91 2.94
C ASP A 7 -0.86 -6.61 4.29
N HIS A 8 -1.37 -5.39 4.50
CA HIS A 8 -2.04 -5.04 5.75
C HIS A 8 -3.51 -5.47 5.75
N PRO A 9 -4.05 -6.06 6.85
CA PRO A 9 -5.43 -6.56 6.91
C PRO A 9 -6.52 -5.49 6.77
N ASP A 10 -6.20 -4.21 6.99
CA ASP A 10 -7.13 -3.08 6.80
C ASP A 10 -7.06 -2.47 5.39
N LEU A 11 -6.40 -3.15 4.45
CA LEU A 11 -6.17 -2.64 3.10
C LEU A 11 -7.46 -2.24 2.39
N LEU A 12 -8.48 -3.09 2.41
CA LEU A 12 -9.75 -2.80 1.72
C LEU A 12 -10.50 -1.62 2.35
N GLU A 13 -10.44 -1.48 3.68
CA GLU A 13 -11.01 -0.33 4.38
C GLU A 13 -10.25 0.96 4.02
N PHE A 14 -8.92 0.88 3.96
CA PHE A 14 -8.07 1.99 3.57
C PHE A 14 -8.32 2.45 2.12
N ILE A 15 -8.46 1.52 1.17
CA ILE A 15 -8.78 1.84 -0.22
C ILE A 15 -10.11 2.59 -0.33
N ASN A 16 -11.10 2.18 0.46
CA ASN A 16 -12.45 2.73 0.43
C ASN A 16 -12.65 3.97 1.32
N VAL A 17 -11.64 4.41 2.07
CA VAL A 17 -11.81 5.51 3.03
C VAL A 17 -12.26 6.82 2.37
N LYS A 18 -11.86 7.07 1.12
CA LYS A 18 -12.23 8.27 0.36
C LYS A 18 -13.64 8.21 -0.23
N THR A 19 -14.24 7.04 -0.32
CA THR A 19 -15.61 6.89 -0.82
C THR A 19 -16.65 7.31 0.22
N THR A 20 -16.25 7.44 1.49
CA THR A 20 -17.10 7.93 2.57
C THR A 20 -16.95 9.45 2.67
N PRO A 21 -18.01 10.24 2.49
CA PRO A 21 -17.96 11.68 2.65
C PRO A 21 -17.39 12.06 4.03
N ASP A 22 -16.49 13.03 4.06
CA ASP A 22 -15.88 13.60 5.27
C ASP A 22 -14.91 12.70 6.06
N ALA A 23 -14.64 11.47 5.64
CA ALA A 23 -13.76 10.57 6.39
C ALA A 23 -12.29 11.00 6.37
N VAL A 24 -11.70 11.23 5.18
CA VAL A 24 -10.31 11.71 5.02
C VAL A 24 -10.25 12.70 3.84
N THR A 25 -10.51 13.97 4.08
CA THR A 25 -10.61 14.99 3.02
C THR A 25 -9.31 15.71 2.73
N LYS A 26 -8.36 15.78 3.70
CA LYS A 26 -7.19 16.65 3.63
C LYS A 26 -5.84 15.92 3.54
N ALA A 27 -5.85 14.61 3.38
CA ALA A 27 -4.63 13.83 3.23
C ALA A 27 -4.66 13.02 1.95
N ASN A 28 -3.57 13.05 1.17
CA ASN A 28 -3.37 12.13 0.07
C ASN A 28 -3.08 10.73 0.63
N ILE A 29 -3.67 9.71 0.03
CA ILE A 29 -3.48 8.31 0.41
C ILE A 29 -2.89 7.51 -0.75
N SER A 30 -2.04 6.53 -0.43
CA SER A 30 -1.43 5.64 -1.42
C SER A 30 -1.25 4.23 -0.86
N VAL A 31 -1.36 3.25 -1.74
CA VAL A 31 -1.06 1.85 -1.41
C VAL A 31 0.34 1.51 -1.92
N ARG A 32 1.18 0.96 -1.04
CA ARG A 32 2.47 0.40 -1.41
C ARG A 32 2.24 -1.02 -1.91
N VAL A 33 2.42 -1.23 -3.21
CA VAL A 33 2.26 -2.54 -3.85
C VAL A 33 3.63 -3.17 -4.09
N THR A 34 3.72 -4.49 -3.87
CA THR A 34 4.92 -5.27 -4.11
C THR A 34 4.83 -6.02 -5.42
N ASP A 35 5.98 -6.47 -5.94
CA ASP A 35 6.04 -7.33 -7.12
C ASP A 35 5.27 -8.64 -6.90
N ASP A 36 5.33 -9.20 -5.68
CA ASP A 36 4.61 -10.43 -5.34
C ASP A 36 3.09 -10.24 -5.38
N PHE A 37 2.60 -9.10 -4.88
CA PHE A 37 1.19 -8.73 -5.02
C PHE A 37 0.78 -8.64 -6.49
N MET A 38 1.58 -7.96 -7.32
CA MET A 38 1.29 -7.82 -8.76
C MET A 38 1.33 -9.15 -9.49
N ARG A 39 2.24 -10.07 -9.11
CA ARG A 39 2.25 -11.46 -9.62
C ARG A 39 0.98 -12.21 -9.20
N ALA A 40 0.53 -12.06 -7.96
CA ALA A 40 -0.71 -12.66 -7.48
C ALA A 40 -1.94 -12.13 -8.24
N VAL A 41 -1.98 -10.83 -8.56
CA VAL A 41 -3.01 -10.23 -9.40
C VAL A 41 -3.01 -10.84 -10.81
N ARG A 42 -1.84 -10.93 -11.44
CA ARG A 42 -1.69 -11.53 -12.78
C ARG A 42 -2.17 -12.98 -12.81
N ASP A 43 -1.77 -13.76 -11.81
CA ASP A 43 -1.98 -15.21 -11.75
C ASP A 43 -3.31 -15.59 -11.06
N ASP A 44 -4.13 -14.61 -10.69
CA ASP A 44 -5.44 -14.76 -10.02
C ASP A 44 -5.37 -15.57 -8.72
N LYS A 45 -4.34 -15.31 -7.93
CA LYS A 45 -4.09 -15.99 -6.65
C LYS A 45 -4.77 -15.29 -5.48
N ASP A 46 -4.91 -16.03 -4.40
CA ASP A 46 -5.27 -15.47 -3.12
C ASP A 46 -4.10 -14.63 -2.56
N TRP A 47 -4.45 -13.55 -1.87
CA TRP A 47 -3.52 -12.67 -1.21
C TRP A 47 -3.81 -12.64 0.28
N GLU A 48 -2.83 -13.01 1.08
CA GLU A 48 -2.90 -12.98 2.53
C GLU A 48 -2.37 -11.64 3.04
N MET A 49 -3.17 -11.01 3.91
CA MET A 49 -2.85 -9.75 4.56
C MET A 49 -2.72 -10.01 6.06
N THR A 50 -1.55 -9.76 6.63
CA THR A 50 -1.24 -10.08 8.01
C THR A 50 -0.69 -8.88 8.76
N TYR A 51 -1.02 -8.79 10.05
CA TYR A 51 -0.47 -7.80 10.95
C TYR A 51 -0.29 -8.39 12.35
N THR A 52 0.88 -8.20 12.92
CA THR A 52 1.17 -8.60 14.30
C THR A 52 1.08 -7.39 15.22
N ARG A 53 0.17 -7.43 16.18
CA ARG A 53 0.04 -6.37 17.19
C ARG A 53 1.28 -6.36 18.10
N SER A 54 2.00 -5.27 18.12
CA SER A 54 3.22 -5.14 18.92
C SER A 54 2.97 -5.26 20.44
N ALA A 55 1.80 -4.84 20.91
CA ALA A 55 1.44 -4.85 22.33
C ALA A 55 1.06 -6.24 22.86
N THR A 56 0.45 -7.09 22.03
CA THR A 56 -0.13 -8.39 22.46
C THR A 56 0.50 -9.60 21.78
N GLY A 57 1.25 -9.40 20.70
CA GLY A 57 1.75 -10.48 19.83
C GLY A 57 0.66 -11.18 19.01
N GLU A 58 -0.58 -10.71 19.09
CA GLU A 58 -1.70 -11.27 18.31
C GLU A 58 -1.49 -11.04 16.81
N VAL A 59 -1.67 -12.11 16.04
CA VAL A 59 -1.61 -12.05 14.57
C VAL A 59 -3.01 -11.95 14.01
N ILE A 60 -3.28 -10.89 13.27
CA ILE A 60 -4.52 -10.71 12.50
C ILE A 60 -4.20 -11.10 11.06
N SER A 61 -5.01 -11.99 10.47
CA SER A 61 -4.88 -12.40 9.08
C SER A 61 -6.23 -12.31 8.37
N LYS A 62 -6.21 -11.76 7.15
CA LYS A 62 -7.34 -11.74 6.22
C LYS A 62 -6.84 -12.22 4.86
N THR A 63 -7.67 -12.95 4.13
CA THR A 63 -7.36 -13.42 2.78
C THR A 63 -8.43 -12.97 1.81
N ALA A 64 -8.02 -12.47 0.64
CA ALA A 64 -8.91 -12.10 -0.45
C ALA A 64 -8.22 -12.37 -1.80
N LYS A 65 -8.99 -12.38 -2.89
CA LYS A 65 -8.43 -12.47 -4.24
C LYS A 65 -7.61 -11.22 -4.56
N ALA A 66 -6.33 -11.39 -4.92
CA ALA A 66 -5.48 -10.27 -5.27
C ALA A 66 -6.07 -9.42 -6.41
N ARG A 67 -6.68 -10.07 -7.39
CA ARG A 67 -7.32 -9.40 -8.53
C ARG A 67 -8.54 -8.57 -8.13
N GLU A 68 -9.33 -9.02 -7.15
CA GLU A 68 -10.46 -8.25 -6.61
C GLU A 68 -9.98 -7.01 -5.85
N ILE A 69 -8.94 -7.15 -5.02
CA ILE A 69 -8.31 -6.02 -4.32
C ILE A 69 -7.82 -4.99 -5.35
N PHE A 70 -7.10 -5.44 -6.38
CA PHE A 70 -6.55 -4.57 -7.42
C PHE A 70 -7.66 -3.88 -8.22
N LYS A 71 -8.77 -4.57 -8.51
CA LYS A 71 -9.93 -4.00 -9.19
C LYS A 71 -10.53 -2.85 -8.39
N VAL A 72 -10.79 -3.05 -7.10
CA VAL A 72 -11.33 -1.99 -6.21
C VAL A 72 -10.38 -0.81 -6.13
N LEU A 73 -9.06 -1.07 -6.06
CA LEU A 73 -8.05 -0.01 -6.08
C LEU A 73 -8.11 0.82 -7.36
N CYS A 74 -8.21 0.18 -8.53
CA CYS A 74 -8.30 0.85 -9.82
C CYS A 74 -9.61 1.64 -9.99
N GLU A 75 -10.74 1.07 -9.56
CA GLU A 75 -12.04 1.74 -9.59
C GLU A 75 -12.03 3.02 -8.75
N ASN A 76 -11.57 2.94 -7.50
CA ASN A 76 -11.47 4.11 -6.63
C ASN A 76 -10.49 5.16 -7.17
N ASN A 77 -9.35 4.73 -7.73
CA ASN A 77 -8.41 5.65 -8.36
C ASN A 77 -9.03 6.35 -9.58
N SER A 78 -9.80 5.63 -10.38
CA SER A 78 -10.52 6.20 -11.53
C SER A 78 -11.57 7.24 -11.12
N ASP A 79 -12.33 6.95 -10.07
CA ASP A 79 -13.46 7.76 -9.65
C ASP A 79 -13.04 8.99 -8.79
N TRP A 80 -11.99 8.82 -7.98
CA TRP A 80 -11.59 9.79 -6.96
C TRP A 80 -10.14 10.27 -7.12
N ALA A 81 -9.37 9.74 -8.10
CA ALA A 81 -7.94 9.93 -8.25
C ALA A 81 -7.10 9.46 -7.03
N GLU A 82 -7.69 8.71 -6.12
CA GLU A 82 -7.09 8.16 -4.91
C GLU A 82 -7.73 6.80 -4.55
N PRO A 83 -6.98 5.88 -3.94
CA PRO A 83 -5.56 5.97 -3.57
C PRO A 83 -4.61 5.89 -4.77
N GLY A 84 -3.42 6.50 -4.63
CA GLY A 84 -2.32 6.27 -5.56
C GLY A 84 -1.70 4.89 -5.36
N MET A 85 -0.95 4.41 -6.34
CA MET A 85 -0.14 3.18 -6.22
C MET A 85 1.35 3.52 -6.21
N LEU A 86 2.07 2.97 -5.23
CA LEU A 86 3.51 3.05 -5.13
C LEU A 86 4.10 1.65 -5.37
N PHE A 87 4.78 1.45 -6.47
CA PHE A 87 5.49 0.19 -6.79
C PHE A 87 6.75 0.10 -5.93
N TRP A 88 6.56 -0.44 -4.70
CA TRP A 88 7.52 -0.29 -3.62
C TRP A 88 8.85 -0.98 -3.89
N ASP A 89 8.83 -2.15 -4.51
CA ASP A 89 10.07 -2.87 -4.85
C ASP A 89 10.90 -2.12 -5.91
N ASN A 90 10.24 -1.46 -6.87
CA ASN A 90 10.92 -0.60 -7.82
C ASN A 90 11.53 0.64 -7.14
N ILE A 91 10.77 1.28 -6.22
CA ILE A 91 11.26 2.46 -5.48
C ILE A 91 12.47 2.10 -4.64
N THR A 92 12.41 0.99 -3.90
CA THR A 92 13.50 0.55 -3.01
C THR A 92 14.68 -0.03 -3.79
N GLY A 93 14.44 -0.68 -4.92
CA GLY A 93 15.47 -1.23 -5.79
C GLY A 93 16.40 -0.17 -6.42
N TRP A 94 15.93 1.06 -6.56
CA TRP A 94 16.72 2.21 -7.05
C TRP A 94 17.30 3.07 -5.92
N ASN A 95 17.42 2.52 -4.72
CA ASN A 95 18.00 3.22 -3.59
C ASN A 95 19.52 3.44 -3.80
N LEU A 96 19.90 4.70 -4.08
CA LEU A 96 21.31 5.09 -4.26
C LEU A 96 22.15 4.94 -2.99
N LEU A 97 21.52 4.83 -1.82
CA LEU A 97 22.15 4.68 -0.50
C LEU A 97 21.98 3.26 0.05
N SER A 98 21.70 2.27 -0.81
CA SER A 98 21.51 0.86 -0.41
C SER A 98 22.71 0.25 0.33
N ASN A 99 23.91 0.82 0.18
CA ASN A 99 25.11 0.40 0.90
C ASN A 99 25.16 0.90 2.35
N ASN A 100 24.26 1.80 2.75
CA ASN A 100 24.15 2.26 4.12
C ASN A 100 23.00 1.54 4.84
N PRO A 101 23.29 0.60 5.78
CA PRO A 101 22.26 -0.17 6.46
C PRO A 101 21.34 0.68 7.37
N GLU A 102 21.73 1.90 7.69
CA GLU A 102 20.94 2.85 8.47
C GLU A 102 19.97 3.66 7.60
N PHE A 103 19.99 3.46 6.27
CA PHE A 103 19.17 4.22 5.35
C PHE A 103 18.06 3.37 4.76
N GLU A 104 16.84 3.64 5.19
CA GLU A 104 15.63 3.01 4.66
C GLU A 104 14.64 4.09 4.19
N TYR A 105 13.95 3.81 3.08
CA TYR A 105 12.87 4.67 2.63
C TYR A 105 11.61 4.47 3.47
N ALA A 106 11.13 5.54 4.07
CA ALA A 106 9.88 5.54 4.84
C ALA A 106 8.63 5.71 3.96
N GLY A 107 8.76 6.50 2.90
CA GLY A 107 7.66 6.84 2.01
C GLY A 107 8.07 7.81 0.91
N THR A 108 7.06 8.35 0.23
CA THR A 108 7.23 9.39 -0.79
C THR A 108 6.51 10.66 -0.39
N ASN A 109 6.81 11.77 -1.08
CA ASN A 109 5.98 12.97 -1.02
C ASN A 109 4.60 12.74 -1.70
N PRO A 110 3.61 13.62 -1.52
CA PRO A 110 2.26 13.43 -2.09
C PRO A 110 2.22 13.22 -3.60
N CYS A 111 3.15 13.81 -4.34
CA CYS A 111 3.24 13.68 -5.80
C CYS A 111 4.05 12.44 -6.25
N ALA A 112 4.57 11.65 -5.34
CA ALA A 112 5.41 10.48 -5.57
C ALA A 112 6.68 10.74 -6.42
N ASN A 113 7.15 11.99 -6.47
CA ASN A 113 8.35 12.38 -7.21
C ASN A 113 9.61 12.53 -6.34
N GLY A 114 9.52 12.17 -5.09
CA GLY A 114 10.64 12.14 -4.14
C GLY A 114 10.39 11.12 -3.04
N VAL A 115 11.45 10.56 -2.49
CA VAL A 115 11.41 9.59 -1.38
C VAL A 115 11.98 10.21 -0.10
N TRP A 116 11.43 9.79 1.04
CA TRP A 116 11.82 10.29 2.36
C TRP A 116 12.45 9.20 3.19
N ARG A 117 13.46 9.60 3.97
CA ARG A 117 14.11 8.77 4.98
C ARG A 117 13.28 8.69 6.27
N MET A 118 13.29 7.54 6.95
CA MET A 118 13.00 7.45 8.38
C MET A 118 14.22 7.78 9.21
#